data_2833b0cb62749a1f45e9e6f2fb853826
#
_entry.id   2833b0cb62749a1f45e9e6f2fb853826
#
_cell.length_a   1.000
_cell.length_b   1.000
_cell.length_c   1.000
_cell.angle_alpha   90.00
_cell.angle_beta   90.00
_cell.angle_gamma   90.00
#
_symmetry.space_group_name_H-M   'P 1'
#
loop_
_entity.id
_entity.type
_entity.pdbx_description
1 polymer ?
#
loop_
_entity_poly.entity_id
_entity_poly.type
_entity_poly.pdbx_seq_one_letter_code
_entity_poly.pdbx_strand_id
1 'polypeptide(L)'
;MMIWDCWIYRELKNPLTIWKYTWEDKNKTLLHRLSYVLENFKRDFTGYDWVYMTRIDSDDMFHKDVVEMIQQQEPKINKALVFDKGFVYNVQTGQLAEWNPPTNPPFHTIIFPKETFFEPARYLQYFKGFKSHEDIPNVFNSQNLKDGRYCVLIHRKHISTLYNHPWRGKEIDGEEKKEILENFL
;
A
#
# COMPACT_ATOMS: atom_id res chain seq x y z
N MET A 1 1.55 -13.84 10.12
CA MET A 1 2.34 -14.10 8.91
C MET A 1 1.79 -13.17 7.84
N MET A 2 2.49 -12.06 7.59
CA MET A 2 2.02 -11.05 6.65
C MET A 2 2.25 -11.50 5.22
N ILE A 3 1.17 -11.54 4.44
CA ILE A 3 1.22 -11.68 2.99
C ILE A 3 1.44 -10.26 2.47
N TRP A 4 2.59 -10.01 1.88
CA TRP A 4 2.88 -8.75 1.23
C TRP A 4 2.33 -8.83 -0.20
N ASP A 5 1.18 -8.25 -0.45
CA ASP A 5 0.74 -7.98 -1.81
C ASP A 5 1.45 -6.69 -2.25
N CYS A 6 2.43 -6.85 -3.13
CA CYS A 6 3.25 -5.74 -3.60
C CYS A 6 2.72 -5.25 -4.93
N TRP A 7 2.31 -4.00 -5.01
CA TRP A 7 1.91 -3.34 -6.24
C TRP A 7 3.04 -2.43 -6.71
N ILE A 8 3.48 -2.61 -7.94
CA ILE A 8 4.52 -1.79 -8.55
C ILE A 8 3.90 -0.95 -9.65
N TYR A 9 3.95 0.36 -9.50
CA TYR A 9 3.49 1.31 -10.49
C TYR A 9 4.63 1.74 -11.39
N ARG A 10 4.39 1.69 -12.67
CA ARG A 10 5.27 2.16 -13.72
C ARG A 10 4.88 3.61 -14.06
N GLU A 11 5.86 4.51 -14.13
CA GLU A 11 5.65 5.82 -14.70
C GLU A 11 5.26 5.68 -16.18
N LEU A 12 4.06 6.00 -16.44
CA LEU A 12 3.23 6.13 -17.61
C LEU A 12 3.79 5.87 -19.00
N LYS A 13 3.40 4.77 -19.57
CA LYS A 13 2.70 4.73 -20.88
C LYS A 13 1.92 3.42 -21.07
N ASN A 14 1.90 2.53 -20.09
CA ASN A 14 1.19 1.24 -20.19
C ASN A 14 0.69 0.68 -18.86
N PRO A 15 -0.27 -0.25 -18.89
CA PRO A 15 -1.09 -0.60 -17.75
C PRO A 15 -0.33 -1.28 -16.62
N LEU A 16 -0.90 -1.11 -15.45
CA LEU A 16 -0.64 -1.75 -14.18
C LEU A 16 -0.15 -3.19 -14.33
N THR A 17 1.06 -3.48 -13.90
CA THR A 17 1.53 -4.86 -13.74
C THR A 17 1.30 -5.26 -12.30
N ILE A 18 0.32 -6.15 -12.09
CA ILE A 18 -0.02 -6.72 -10.80
C ILE A 18 0.75 -8.01 -10.64
N TRP A 19 1.49 -8.14 -9.54
CA TRP A 19 2.14 -9.38 -9.18
C TRP A 19 1.56 -9.94 -7.90
N LYS A 20 1.07 -11.16 -7.98
CA LYS A 20 0.65 -11.94 -6.83
C LYS A 20 1.76 -12.92 -6.48
N TYR A 21 2.35 -12.74 -5.30
CA TYR A 21 3.32 -13.68 -4.76
C TYR A 21 2.57 -14.96 -4.36
N THR A 22 2.90 -16.11 -4.97
CA THR A 22 2.27 -17.37 -4.63
C THR A 22 2.98 -18.06 -3.46
N TRP A 23 2.20 -18.67 -2.61
CA TRP A 23 2.63 -19.38 -1.39
C TRP A 23 3.57 -20.59 -1.63
N GLU A 24 3.81 -20.97 -2.85
CA GLU A 24 4.64 -22.12 -3.25
C GLU A 24 6.14 -21.94 -2.97
N ASP A 25 6.58 -20.72 -2.75
CA ASP A 25 7.99 -20.36 -2.49
C ASP A 25 8.42 -20.43 -1.01
N LYS A 26 7.70 -21.14 -0.17
CA LYS A 26 7.92 -21.21 1.30
C LYS A 26 9.34 -21.55 1.75
N ASN A 27 10.06 -22.29 0.94
CA ASN A 27 11.38 -22.83 1.28
C ASN A 27 12.57 -21.96 0.83
N LYS A 28 12.32 -20.87 0.12
CA LYS A 28 13.38 -19.96 -0.33
C LYS A 28 13.68 -18.91 0.74
N THR A 29 14.92 -18.53 0.91
CA THR A 29 15.29 -17.41 1.78
C THR A 29 14.69 -16.10 1.25
N LEU A 30 14.42 -15.14 2.13
CA LEU A 30 13.89 -13.83 1.75
C LEU A 30 14.72 -13.18 0.63
N LEU A 31 16.05 -13.24 0.76
CA LEU A 31 16.97 -12.69 -0.24
C LEU A 31 16.83 -13.37 -1.61
N HIS A 32 16.73 -14.70 -1.63
CA HIS A 32 16.56 -15.45 -2.87
C HIS A 32 15.23 -15.14 -3.55
N ARG A 33 14.16 -15.03 -2.78
CA ARG A 33 12.83 -14.64 -3.27
C ARG A 33 12.83 -13.25 -3.86
N LEU A 34 13.45 -12.32 -3.14
CA LEU A 34 13.59 -10.94 -3.58
C LEU A 34 14.39 -10.86 -4.89
N SER A 35 15.54 -11.53 -4.97
CA SER A 35 16.37 -11.55 -6.20
C SER A 35 15.57 -12.08 -7.39
N TYR A 36 14.84 -13.17 -7.21
CA TYR A 36 14.02 -13.76 -8.27
C TYR A 36 12.95 -12.79 -8.77
N VAL A 37 12.24 -12.16 -7.86
CA VAL A 37 11.22 -11.15 -8.20
C VAL A 37 11.86 -9.99 -8.93
N LEU A 38 12.92 -9.41 -8.38
CA LEU A 38 13.56 -8.23 -8.92
C LEU A 38 14.15 -8.48 -10.33
N GLU A 39 14.76 -9.64 -10.58
CA GLU A 39 15.29 -9.97 -11.92
C GLU A 39 14.18 -10.11 -12.97
N ASN A 40 13.06 -10.71 -12.61
CA ASN A 40 11.94 -10.84 -13.54
C ASN A 40 11.31 -9.50 -13.90
N PHE A 41 11.32 -8.53 -12.97
CA PHE A 41 10.78 -7.19 -13.21
C PHE A 41 11.75 -6.25 -13.91
N LYS A 42 13.05 -6.44 -13.77
CA LYS A 42 14.07 -5.51 -14.24
C LYS A 42 13.90 -5.08 -15.70
N ARG A 43 13.44 -5.99 -16.56
CA ARG A 43 13.17 -5.70 -17.98
C ARG A 43 12.10 -4.64 -18.18
N ASP A 44 11.06 -4.66 -17.35
CA ASP A 44 9.88 -3.82 -17.50
C ASP A 44 10.14 -2.37 -17.06
N PHE A 45 11.27 -2.15 -16.37
CA PHE A 45 11.68 -0.84 -15.85
C PHE A 45 12.78 -0.18 -16.69
N THR A 46 13.02 -0.64 -17.91
CA THR A 46 13.92 0.04 -18.83
C THR A 46 13.40 1.43 -19.17
N GLY A 47 14.23 2.47 -19.00
CA GLY A 47 13.87 3.85 -19.26
C GLY A 47 13.18 4.60 -18.10
N TYR A 48 13.15 3.99 -16.93
CA TYR A 48 12.65 4.64 -15.69
C TYR A 48 13.79 4.77 -14.68
N ASP A 49 13.80 5.85 -13.93
CA ASP A 49 14.82 6.12 -12.90
C ASP A 49 14.32 5.83 -11.49
N TRP A 50 13.00 5.77 -11.30
CA TRP A 50 12.36 5.62 -10.01
C TRP A 50 11.31 4.51 -9.99
N VAL A 51 11.15 3.90 -8.82
CA VAL A 51 10.14 2.88 -8.54
C VAL A 51 9.29 3.36 -7.36
N TYR A 52 7.98 3.36 -7.54
CA TYR A 52 6.99 3.64 -6.51
C TYR A 52 6.35 2.32 -6.10
N MET A 53 6.73 1.81 -4.93
CA MET A 53 6.20 0.57 -4.39
C MET A 53 5.06 0.87 -3.43
N THR A 54 3.83 0.61 -3.86
CA THR A 54 2.63 0.84 -3.06
C THR A 54 2.16 -0.45 -2.42
N ARG A 55 1.83 -0.39 -1.13
CA ARG A 55 1.21 -1.48 -0.40
C ARG A 55 -0.29 -1.24 -0.26
N ILE A 56 -1.04 -2.30 -0.52
CA ILE A 56 -2.46 -2.46 -0.18
C ILE A 56 -2.68 -3.91 0.26
N ASP A 57 -3.53 -4.14 1.23
CA ASP A 57 -3.92 -5.51 1.59
C ASP A 57 -4.96 -6.00 0.57
N SER A 58 -4.96 -7.30 0.28
CA SER A 58 -5.67 -7.87 -0.90
C SER A 58 -7.20 -7.77 -0.85
N ASP A 59 -7.74 -7.49 0.30
CA ASP A 59 -9.17 -7.35 0.59
C ASP A 59 -9.59 -5.89 0.84
N ASP A 60 -8.67 -4.94 0.75
CA ASP A 60 -8.93 -3.52 0.94
C ASP A 60 -9.00 -2.75 -0.38
N MET A 61 -9.43 -1.49 -0.33
CA MET A 61 -9.60 -0.67 -1.52
C MET A 61 -8.86 0.66 -1.41
N PHE A 62 -8.31 1.12 -2.55
CA PHE A 62 -7.92 2.50 -2.74
C PHE A 62 -8.98 3.30 -3.50
N HIS A 63 -9.08 4.57 -3.17
CA HIS A 63 -9.86 5.53 -3.95
C HIS A 63 -9.29 5.63 -5.37
N LYS A 64 -10.15 5.82 -6.36
CA LYS A 64 -9.82 5.82 -7.80
C LYS A 64 -8.73 6.81 -8.21
N ASP A 65 -8.51 7.89 -7.46
CA ASP A 65 -7.49 8.90 -7.75
C ASP A 65 -6.11 8.64 -7.08
N VAL A 66 -5.98 7.60 -6.25
CA VAL A 66 -4.75 7.33 -5.49
C VAL A 66 -3.54 7.15 -6.38
N VAL A 67 -3.69 6.45 -7.49
CA VAL A 67 -2.60 6.21 -8.44
C VAL A 67 -2.08 7.53 -9.00
N GLU A 68 -2.98 8.38 -9.45
CA GLU A 68 -2.65 9.69 -9.99
C GLU A 68 -2.00 10.59 -8.92
N MET A 69 -2.56 10.61 -7.72
CA MET A 69 -1.97 11.36 -6.59
C MET A 69 -0.54 10.94 -6.27
N ILE A 70 -0.25 9.63 -6.29
CA ILE A 70 1.09 9.09 -6.07
C ILE A 70 2.02 9.52 -7.21
N GLN A 71 1.58 9.42 -8.45
CA GLN A 71 2.37 9.76 -9.64
C GLN A 71 2.71 11.25 -9.76
N GLN A 72 1.90 12.12 -9.19
CA GLN A 72 2.15 13.57 -9.13
C GLN A 72 3.21 13.95 -8.10
N GLN A 73 3.64 13.01 -7.24
CA GLN A 73 4.65 13.30 -6.22
C GLN A 73 6.06 13.26 -6.79
N GLU A 74 6.85 14.31 -6.53
CA GLU A 74 8.26 14.31 -6.88
C GLU A 74 9.00 13.16 -6.19
N PRO A 75 9.78 12.35 -6.96
CA PRO A 75 10.58 11.30 -6.38
C PRO A 75 11.76 11.88 -5.58
N LYS A 76 11.96 11.32 -4.38
CA LYS A 76 13.10 11.63 -3.51
C LYS A 76 13.58 10.37 -2.82
N ILE A 77 14.89 10.29 -2.58
CA ILE A 77 15.49 9.21 -1.78
C ILE A 77 14.92 9.25 -0.36
N ASN A 78 14.68 8.09 0.22
CA ASN A 78 14.11 7.89 1.56
C ASN A 78 12.73 8.55 1.76
N LYS A 79 11.96 8.73 0.70
CA LYS A 79 10.59 9.28 0.79
C LYS A 79 9.57 8.14 0.88
N ALA A 80 8.63 8.27 1.81
CA ALA A 80 7.41 7.49 1.84
C ALA A 80 6.18 8.40 1.78
N LEU A 81 5.19 7.99 1.02
CA LEU A 81 3.87 8.61 0.96
C LEU A 81 2.93 7.75 1.80
N VAL A 82 2.18 8.36 2.70
CA VAL A 82 1.29 7.65 3.61
C VAL A 82 -0.13 8.20 3.54
N PHE A 83 -1.10 7.35 3.82
CA PHE A 83 -2.52 7.71 3.92
C PHE A 83 -2.95 7.44 5.36
N ASP A 84 -2.99 8.47 6.20
CA ASP A 84 -3.20 8.29 7.64
C ASP A 84 -4.63 7.90 7.99
N LYS A 85 -5.61 8.52 7.35
CA LYS A 85 -7.02 8.31 7.64
C LYS A 85 -7.76 7.85 6.40
N GLY A 86 -8.72 6.97 6.63
CA GLY A 86 -9.54 6.41 5.58
C GLY A 86 -10.93 6.07 6.06
N PHE A 87 -11.47 5.01 5.49
CA PHE A 87 -12.78 4.48 5.85
C PHE A 87 -12.68 3.01 6.25
N VAL A 88 -13.69 2.53 6.97
CA VAL A 88 -13.94 1.13 7.22
C VAL A 88 -15.37 0.79 6.77
N TYR A 89 -15.49 -0.24 5.96
CA TYR A 89 -16.76 -0.69 5.40
C TYR A 89 -17.04 -2.15 5.78
N ASN A 90 -18.16 -2.37 6.46
CA ASN A 90 -18.64 -3.72 6.75
C ASN A 90 -19.50 -4.23 5.59
N VAL A 91 -18.93 -5.12 4.82
CA VAL A 91 -19.58 -5.70 3.61
C VAL A 91 -20.88 -6.44 3.94
N GLN A 92 -21.03 -6.98 5.16
CA GLN A 92 -22.21 -7.75 5.55
C GLN A 92 -23.40 -6.87 5.96
N THR A 93 -23.12 -5.81 6.71
CA THR A 93 -24.15 -4.91 7.23
C THR A 93 -24.35 -3.68 6.35
N GLY A 94 -23.40 -3.44 5.44
CA GLY A 94 -23.38 -2.25 4.62
C GLY A 94 -23.02 -0.98 5.40
N GLN A 95 -22.52 -1.05 6.62
CA GLN A 95 -22.14 0.11 7.42
C GLN A 95 -20.80 0.67 6.97
N LEU A 96 -20.72 1.99 6.88
CA LEU A 96 -19.49 2.75 6.56
C LEU A 96 -19.19 3.71 7.73
N ALA A 97 -17.93 3.85 8.08
CA ALA A 97 -17.47 4.84 9.05
C ALA A 97 -16.06 5.36 8.71
N GLU A 98 -15.70 6.48 9.30
CA GLU A 98 -14.32 6.94 9.29
C GLU A 98 -13.41 5.93 9.98
N TRP A 99 -12.15 5.87 9.53
CA TRP A 99 -11.12 5.05 10.11
C TRP A 99 -9.88 5.88 10.45
N ASN A 100 -9.62 6.03 11.75
CA ASN A 100 -8.62 6.94 12.30
C ASN A 100 -7.61 6.18 13.18
N PRO A 101 -6.72 5.35 12.60
CA PRO A 101 -5.71 4.63 13.37
C PRO A 101 -4.72 5.61 14.01
N PRO A 102 -4.24 5.33 15.24
CA PRO A 102 -3.29 6.19 15.93
C PRO A 102 -1.86 6.03 15.41
N THR A 103 -1.62 4.99 14.64
CA THR A 103 -0.32 4.67 14.03
C THR A 103 -0.46 4.64 12.51
N ASN A 104 0.67 4.69 11.83
CA ASN A 104 0.70 4.65 10.37
C ASN A 104 0.03 3.37 9.84
N PRO A 105 -1.04 3.47 9.05
CA PRO A 105 -1.73 2.30 8.53
C PRO A 105 -0.93 1.61 7.41
N PRO A 106 -1.32 0.40 6.97
CA PRO A 106 -0.59 -0.34 5.94
C PRO A 106 -0.64 0.29 4.54
N PHE A 107 -1.34 1.40 4.36
CA PHE A 107 -1.53 2.08 3.08
C PHE A 107 -0.44 3.12 2.85
N HIS A 108 0.61 2.73 2.14
CA HIS A 108 1.75 3.60 1.89
C HIS A 108 2.44 3.28 0.56
N THR A 109 3.21 4.24 0.07
CA THR A 109 4.09 4.08 -1.08
C THR A 109 5.50 4.46 -0.69
N ILE A 110 6.47 3.58 -0.92
CA ILE A 110 7.89 3.86 -0.73
C ILE A 110 8.50 4.14 -2.10
N ILE A 111 9.29 5.22 -2.18
CA ILE A 111 9.93 5.67 -3.42
C ILE A 111 11.38 5.27 -3.42
N PHE A 112 11.81 4.58 -4.46
CA PHE A 112 13.16 4.07 -4.63
C PHE A 112 13.81 4.63 -5.89
N PRO A 113 15.11 4.95 -5.85
CA PRO A 113 15.93 4.90 -7.06
C PRO A 113 15.90 3.50 -7.66
N LYS A 114 15.78 3.39 -8.97
CA LYS A 114 15.71 2.08 -9.66
C LYS A 114 16.87 1.17 -9.27
N GLU A 115 18.07 1.69 -9.21
CA GLU A 115 19.27 0.91 -8.86
C GLU A 115 19.19 0.34 -7.44
N THR A 116 18.60 1.10 -6.50
CA THR A 116 18.37 0.63 -5.13
C THR A 116 17.33 -0.48 -5.09
N PHE A 117 16.26 -0.33 -5.84
CA PHE A 117 15.15 -1.30 -5.86
C PHE A 117 15.59 -2.65 -6.45
N PHE A 118 16.37 -2.65 -7.54
CA PHE A 118 16.77 -3.87 -8.25
C PHE A 118 18.08 -4.49 -7.76
N GLU A 119 18.75 -3.91 -6.77
CA GLU A 119 19.94 -4.47 -6.16
C GLU A 119 19.59 -4.98 -4.75
N PRO A 120 19.54 -6.34 -4.53
CA PRO A 120 19.00 -6.91 -3.29
C PRO A 120 19.69 -6.42 -2.01
N ALA A 121 21.00 -6.21 -2.04
CA ALA A 121 21.75 -5.74 -0.88
C ALA A 121 21.36 -4.29 -0.52
N ARG A 122 21.23 -3.40 -1.53
CA ARG A 122 20.78 -2.03 -1.35
C ARG A 122 19.33 -1.96 -0.89
N TYR A 123 18.47 -2.80 -1.47
CA TYR A 123 17.07 -2.91 -1.07
C TYR A 123 16.95 -3.27 0.42
N LEU A 124 17.67 -4.30 0.87
CA LEU A 124 17.65 -4.70 2.28
C LEU A 124 18.25 -3.62 3.22
N GLN A 125 19.29 -2.94 2.77
CA GLN A 125 19.85 -1.82 3.53
C GLN A 125 18.88 -0.65 3.64
N TYR A 126 18.10 -0.39 2.61
CA TYR A 126 17.07 0.65 2.57
C TYR A 126 16.00 0.44 3.63
N PHE A 127 15.66 -0.83 3.93
CA PHE A 127 14.71 -1.22 4.97
C PHE A 127 15.36 -1.56 6.31
N LYS A 128 16.61 -1.18 6.54
CA LYS A 128 17.26 -1.45 7.82
C LYS A 128 16.48 -0.74 8.96
N GLY A 129 16.00 -1.54 9.92
CA GLY A 129 15.18 -1.06 11.04
C GLY A 129 13.66 -1.14 10.78
N PHE A 130 13.22 -1.40 9.56
CA PHE A 130 11.82 -1.56 9.22
C PHE A 130 11.32 -2.95 9.63
N LYS A 131 10.36 -3.01 10.52
CA LYS A 131 9.74 -4.26 11.01
C LYS A 131 8.27 -4.35 10.60
N SER A 132 7.59 -3.20 10.56
CA SER A 132 6.18 -3.10 10.21
C SER A 132 5.88 -1.76 9.54
N HIS A 133 4.68 -1.60 8.99
CA HIS A 133 4.23 -0.32 8.43
C HIS A 133 4.24 0.84 9.46
N GLU A 134 4.18 0.54 10.75
CA GLU A 134 4.25 1.53 11.83
C GLU A 134 5.63 2.19 11.92
N ASP A 135 6.67 1.54 11.40
CA ASP A 135 8.04 2.09 11.39
C ASP A 135 8.28 3.09 10.26
N ILE A 136 7.35 3.28 9.34
CA ILE A 136 7.50 4.20 8.19
C ILE A 136 8.02 5.57 8.62
N PRO A 137 7.42 6.27 9.60
CA PRO A 137 7.89 7.59 10.01
C PRO A 137 9.29 7.60 10.63
N ASN A 138 9.75 6.45 11.13
CA ASN A 138 11.06 6.32 11.79
C ASN A 138 12.18 6.01 10.79
N VAL A 139 11.84 5.36 9.67
CA VAL A 139 12.81 4.89 8.67
C VAL A 139 12.86 5.80 7.46
N PHE A 140 11.75 6.42 7.09
CA PHE A 140 11.59 7.23 5.89
C PHE A 140 11.14 8.65 6.21
N ASN A 141 11.48 9.59 5.33
CA ASN A 141 10.85 10.91 5.31
C ASN A 141 9.41 10.76 4.82
N SER A 142 8.49 10.58 5.75
CA SER A 142 7.08 10.37 5.42
C SER A 142 6.37 11.68 5.10
N GLN A 143 5.54 11.62 4.08
CA GLN A 143 4.63 12.70 3.68
C GLN A 143 3.22 12.16 3.69
N ASN A 144 2.34 12.76 4.50
CA ASN A 144 0.92 12.45 4.47
C ASN A 144 0.30 13.01 3.19
N LEU A 145 -0.44 12.16 2.50
CA LEU A 145 -1.30 12.55 1.40
C LEU A 145 -2.70 12.87 1.92
N LYS A 146 -3.63 13.07 1.00
CA LYS A 146 -5.00 13.42 1.35
C LYS A 146 -5.71 12.27 2.09
N ASP A 147 -6.39 12.60 3.17
CA ASP A 147 -7.25 11.66 3.92
C ASP A 147 -8.40 11.10 3.06
N GLY A 148 -8.98 9.98 3.51
CA GLY A 148 -10.13 9.37 2.84
C GLY A 148 -9.78 8.69 1.51
N ARG A 149 -8.56 8.18 1.36
CA ARG A 149 -8.09 7.58 0.10
C ARG A 149 -7.92 6.07 0.16
N TYR A 150 -8.26 5.44 1.27
CA TYR A 150 -8.37 3.99 1.38
C TYR A 150 -9.62 3.59 2.16
N CYS A 151 -10.06 2.36 1.96
CA CYS A 151 -11.17 1.76 2.69
C CYS A 151 -10.82 0.34 3.11
N VAL A 152 -10.82 0.10 4.42
CA VAL A 152 -10.66 -1.23 5.01
C VAL A 152 -11.98 -1.97 4.90
N LEU A 153 -11.96 -3.16 4.29
CA LEU A 153 -13.16 -4.01 4.14
C LEU A 153 -13.25 -5.04 5.27
N ILE A 154 -14.33 -4.99 6.01
CA ILE A 154 -14.65 -6.00 7.02
C ILE A 154 -15.59 -7.06 6.42
N HIS A 155 -15.13 -8.29 6.37
CA HIS A 155 -15.88 -9.45 5.90
C HIS A 155 -15.73 -10.64 6.87
N ARG A 156 -16.49 -11.73 6.66
CA ARG A 156 -16.53 -12.88 7.59
C ARG A 156 -15.18 -13.55 7.88
N LYS A 157 -14.23 -13.42 6.97
CA LYS A 157 -12.90 -14.03 7.08
C LYS A 157 -11.81 -13.03 7.52
N HIS A 158 -12.20 -11.81 7.87
CA HIS A 158 -11.26 -10.81 8.33
C HIS A 158 -10.66 -11.22 9.68
N ILE A 159 -9.33 -11.20 9.81
CA ILE A 159 -8.64 -11.81 10.96
C ILE A 159 -8.29 -10.76 12.02
N SER A 160 -7.98 -9.53 11.61
CA SER A 160 -7.33 -8.55 12.47
C SER A 160 -8.14 -7.31 12.79
N THR A 161 -9.14 -6.98 11.98
CA THR A 161 -9.90 -5.72 12.14
C THR A 161 -11.37 -6.02 12.35
N LEU A 162 -11.96 -5.38 13.35
CA LEU A 162 -13.38 -5.44 13.64
C LEU A 162 -14.01 -4.07 13.33
N TYR A 163 -15.21 -4.04 12.79
CA TYR A 163 -15.93 -2.80 12.50
C TYR A 163 -16.08 -1.89 13.73
N ASN A 164 -16.32 -2.47 14.90
CA ASN A 164 -16.46 -1.74 16.17
C ASN A 164 -15.12 -1.50 16.87
N HIS A 165 -14.01 -1.42 16.13
CA HIS A 165 -12.70 -1.11 16.68
C HIS A 165 -12.67 0.32 17.25
N PRO A 166 -11.85 0.61 18.30
CA PRO A 166 -11.71 1.96 18.86
C PRO A 166 -11.25 3.04 17.87
N TRP A 167 -10.66 2.66 16.76
CA TRP A 167 -10.22 3.59 15.70
C TRP A 167 -11.34 4.05 14.78
N ARG A 168 -12.51 3.43 14.89
CA ARG A 168 -13.69 3.84 14.13
C ARG A 168 -14.14 5.22 14.61
N GLY A 169 -14.22 6.14 13.66
CA GLY A 169 -14.76 7.48 13.86
C GLY A 169 -16.27 7.55 13.62
N LYS A 170 -16.72 8.66 13.07
CA LYS A 170 -18.12 8.94 12.76
C LYS A 170 -18.68 7.92 11.77
N GLU A 171 -19.86 7.40 12.04
CA GLU A 171 -20.62 6.59 11.08
C GLU A 171 -21.18 7.49 9.96
N ILE A 172 -21.14 6.97 8.73
CA ILE A 172 -21.50 7.68 7.51
C ILE A 172 -22.65 6.94 6.85
N ASP A 173 -23.73 7.64 6.56
CA ASP A 173 -24.93 7.07 5.96
C ASP A 173 -25.51 7.94 4.84
N GLY A 174 -26.66 7.55 4.30
CA GLY A 174 -27.41 8.32 3.32
C GLY A 174 -26.64 8.59 2.03
N GLU A 175 -26.73 9.81 1.53
CA GLU A 175 -26.12 10.23 0.26
C GLU A 175 -24.60 10.35 0.37
N GLU A 176 -24.08 10.85 1.50
CA GLU A 176 -22.64 10.95 1.78
C GLU A 176 -21.95 9.58 1.63
N LYS A 177 -22.57 8.52 2.15
CA LYS A 177 -22.05 7.15 1.99
C LYS A 177 -21.99 6.72 0.53
N LYS A 178 -23.01 7.00 -0.26
CA LYS A 178 -23.03 6.64 -1.68
C LYS A 178 -21.93 7.35 -2.45
N GLU A 179 -21.79 8.66 -2.26
CA GLU A 179 -20.73 9.46 -2.90
C GLU A 179 -19.34 8.94 -2.57
N ILE A 180 -19.11 8.55 -1.31
CA ILE A 180 -17.83 7.96 -0.90
C ILE A 180 -17.61 6.63 -1.62
N LEU A 181 -18.55 5.69 -1.54
CA LEU A 181 -18.39 4.35 -2.10
C LEU A 181 -18.21 4.34 -3.62
N GLU A 182 -18.87 5.25 -4.36
CA GLU A 182 -18.70 5.41 -5.81
C GLU A 182 -17.26 5.76 -6.22
N ASN A 183 -16.45 6.23 -5.29
CA ASN A 183 -15.04 6.52 -5.52
C ASN A 183 -14.10 5.35 -5.23
N PHE A 184 -14.63 4.25 -4.68
CA PHE A 184 -13.88 3.02 -4.37
C PHE A 184 -14.33 1.81 -5.22
N LEU A 185 -15.40 1.92 -5.97
CA LEU A 185 -16.01 0.84 -6.76
C LEU A 185 -15.69 0.92 -8.25
#